data_65133a7953613c5cf81929dd86a30aa9
#
_entry.id   65133a7953613c5cf81929dd86a30aa9
#
_cell.length_a   1.000
_cell.length_b   1.000
_cell.length_c   1.000
_cell.angle_alpha   90.00
_cell.angle_beta   90.00
_cell.angle_gamma   90.00
#
_symmetry.space_group_name_H-M   'P 1'
#
loop_
_entity.id
_entity.type
_entity.pdbx_description
1 polymer ?
#
loop_
_entity_poly.entity_id
_entity_poly.type
_entity_poly.pdbx_seq_one_letter_code
_entity_poly.pdbx_strand_id
1 'polypeptide(L)'
;MSKSNATKNGAKERESFGADYYQRYYDNEETRVSDVSEIRRLATFVAGYLEYLQVPVRSILDVGCGVGNWQTVSKELWPQARYYGVEYSEHLCKQFGWQQGSVTNLNAKAKLGRASFDLVVCQGVLQYLDDRAAAAALKNLAKWSDGALYLEALTKKDWRENCDQSVTDGDVHLRSGSFYRERLGKHFQDCGGGVFCSRRAGVALFELEGE
;
A
#
# COMPACT_ATOMS: atom_id res chain seq x y z
N MET A 1 -15.88 -31.16 8.63
CA MET A 1 -16.83 -30.22 8.02
C MET A 1 -16.29 -28.80 8.23
N SER A 2 -15.43 -28.29 7.35
CA SER A 2 -14.90 -26.92 7.44
C SER A 2 -14.38 -26.44 6.07
N LYS A 3 -15.26 -26.31 5.08
CA LYS A 3 -14.93 -25.75 3.76
C LYS A 3 -15.86 -24.60 3.31
N SER A 4 -16.78 -24.11 4.17
CA SER A 4 -17.80 -23.14 3.73
C SER A 4 -17.56 -21.68 4.16
N ASN A 5 -16.62 -21.39 5.09
CA ASN A 5 -16.44 -20.03 5.60
C ASN A 5 -15.45 -19.17 4.78
N ALA A 6 -14.48 -19.79 4.12
CA ALA A 6 -13.51 -19.03 3.31
C ALA A 6 -14.14 -18.41 2.05
N THR A 7 -15.15 -19.10 1.47
CA THR A 7 -15.84 -18.65 0.25
C THR A 7 -16.82 -17.50 0.51
N LYS A 8 -17.44 -17.44 1.71
CA LYS A 8 -18.41 -16.38 2.06
C LYS A 8 -17.74 -15.04 2.33
N ASN A 9 -16.56 -15.03 2.99
CA ASN A 9 -15.81 -13.79 3.22
C ASN A 9 -15.26 -13.20 1.91
N GLY A 10 -14.71 -14.03 1.03
CA GLY A 10 -14.22 -13.57 -0.26
C GLY A 10 -15.32 -13.02 -1.20
N ALA A 11 -16.54 -13.50 -1.10
CA ALA A 11 -17.66 -12.97 -1.89
C ALA A 11 -18.12 -11.60 -1.36
N LYS A 12 -18.22 -11.42 -0.03
CA LYS A 12 -18.58 -10.14 0.60
C LYS A 12 -17.53 -9.05 0.35
N GLU A 13 -16.23 -9.40 0.41
CA GLU A 13 -15.15 -8.48 0.06
C GLU A 13 -15.18 -8.05 -1.41
N ARG A 14 -15.57 -8.95 -2.35
CA ARG A 14 -15.68 -8.62 -3.78
C ARG A 14 -16.81 -7.64 -4.09
N GLU A 15 -17.93 -7.73 -3.38
CA GLU A 15 -19.05 -6.81 -3.55
C GLU A 15 -18.74 -5.41 -3.01
N SER A 16 -17.89 -5.28 -1.97
CA SER A 16 -17.56 -4.00 -1.33
C SER A 16 -16.68 -3.08 -2.18
N PHE A 17 -15.91 -3.60 -3.16
CA PHE A 17 -15.03 -2.81 -4.05
C PHE A 17 -15.50 -2.83 -5.51
N GLY A 18 -16.82 -2.66 -5.71
CA GLY A 18 -17.45 -2.54 -7.02
C GLY A 18 -17.44 -1.12 -7.59
N ALA A 19 -18.10 -0.92 -8.74
CA ALA A 19 -18.19 0.38 -9.41
C ALA A 19 -18.75 1.48 -8.49
N ASP A 20 -19.79 1.19 -7.69
CA ASP A 20 -20.43 2.15 -6.78
C ASP A 20 -19.46 2.67 -5.69
N TYR A 21 -18.57 1.80 -5.19
CA TYR A 21 -17.52 2.19 -4.24
C TYR A 21 -16.57 3.21 -4.85
N TYR A 22 -16.05 2.93 -6.07
CA TYR A 22 -15.10 3.83 -6.72
C TYR A 22 -15.73 5.13 -7.18
N GLN A 23 -16.98 5.10 -7.65
CA GLN A 23 -17.73 6.30 -7.98
C GLN A 23 -17.86 7.23 -6.76
N ARG A 24 -18.16 6.67 -5.58
CA ARG A 24 -18.32 7.45 -4.36
C ARG A 24 -17.00 8.02 -3.83
N TYR A 25 -15.94 7.22 -3.76
CA TYR A 25 -14.71 7.56 -3.03
C TYR A 25 -13.57 8.06 -3.92
N TYR A 26 -13.69 7.97 -5.25
CA TYR A 26 -12.62 8.36 -6.18
C TYR A 26 -13.08 9.26 -7.32
N ASP A 27 -14.29 9.07 -7.87
CA ASP A 27 -14.76 9.84 -9.03
C ASP A 27 -15.49 11.14 -8.63
N ASN A 28 -16.08 11.19 -7.42
CA ASN A 28 -16.80 12.36 -6.93
C ASN A 28 -15.83 13.34 -6.26
N GLU A 29 -15.70 14.56 -6.80
CA GLU A 29 -14.81 15.61 -6.29
C GLU A 29 -15.09 16.00 -4.83
N GLU A 30 -16.34 15.86 -4.35
CA GLU A 30 -16.74 16.23 -2.99
C GLU A 30 -16.41 15.15 -1.95
N THR A 31 -16.27 13.88 -2.37
CA THR A 31 -16.11 12.74 -1.46
C THR A 31 -14.85 11.91 -1.72
N ARG A 32 -14.04 12.28 -2.72
CA ARG A 32 -12.82 11.54 -3.04
C ARG A 32 -11.81 11.61 -1.90
N VAL A 33 -11.26 10.46 -1.54
CA VAL A 33 -10.32 10.31 -0.43
C VAL A 33 -8.88 10.69 -0.77
N SER A 34 -8.53 10.77 -2.05
CA SER A 34 -7.23 11.29 -2.51
C SER A 34 -7.28 11.65 -3.99
N ASP A 35 -6.44 12.59 -4.41
CA ASP A 35 -6.26 12.97 -5.80
C ASP A 35 -4.78 12.88 -6.23
N VAL A 36 -4.54 13.01 -7.54
CA VAL A 36 -3.18 12.95 -8.10
C VAL A 36 -2.26 14.02 -7.50
N SER A 37 -2.80 15.19 -7.11
CA SER A 37 -2.00 16.29 -6.57
C SER A 37 -1.49 15.97 -5.15
N GLU A 38 -2.32 15.31 -4.35
CA GLU A 38 -1.93 14.83 -3.01
C GLU A 38 -0.89 13.72 -3.11
N ILE A 39 -1.14 12.73 -3.98
CA ILE A 39 -0.18 11.65 -4.23
C ILE A 39 1.13 12.22 -4.79
N ARG A 40 1.09 13.27 -5.62
CA ARG A 40 2.32 13.92 -6.12
C ARG A 40 3.14 14.52 -4.98
N ARG A 41 2.53 15.25 -4.03
CA ARG A 41 3.25 15.79 -2.85
C ARG A 41 3.88 14.68 -2.04
N LEU A 42 3.12 13.64 -1.76
CA LEU A 42 3.55 12.48 -1.00
C LEU A 42 4.68 11.72 -1.71
N ALA A 43 4.50 11.37 -2.97
CA ALA A 43 5.50 10.64 -3.75
C ALA A 43 6.79 11.46 -3.96
N THR A 44 6.68 12.81 -4.07
CA THR A 44 7.85 13.70 -4.11
C THR A 44 8.64 13.64 -2.80
N PHE A 45 7.97 13.62 -1.65
CA PHE A 45 8.63 13.41 -0.35
C PHE A 45 9.34 12.07 -0.31
N VAL A 46 8.66 10.98 -0.70
CA VAL A 46 9.25 9.63 -0.74
C VAL A 46 10.45 9.60 -1.68
N ALA A 47 10.33 10.18 -2.88
CA ALA A 47 11.41 10.20 -3.87
C ALA A 47 12.64 10.96 -3.36
N GLY A 48 12.45 12.17 -2.84
CA GLY A 48 13.53 12.99 -2.30
C GLY A 48 14.24 12.32 -1.11
N TYR A 49 13.45 11.64 -0.26
CA TYR A 49 14.04 10.92 0.87
C TYR A 49 14.84 9.68 0.44
N LEU A 50 14.33 8.89 -0.51
CA LEU A 50 15.06 7.74 -1.06
C LEU A 50 16.32 8.16 -1.84
N GLU A 51 16.26 9.29 -2.56
CA GLU A 51 17.43 9.88 -3.20
C GLU A 51 18.49 10.29 -2.18
N TYR A 52 18.10 11.00 -1.10
CA TYR A 52 18.99 11.37 0.00
C TYR A 52 19.65 10.13 0.62
N LEU A 53 18.91 9.06 0.84
CA LEU A 53 19.41 7.79 1.38
C LEU A 53 20.19 6.95 0.36
N GLN A 54 20.30 7.39 -0.89
CA GLN A 54 20.94 6.68 -2.00
C GLN A 54 20.31 5.30 -2.27
N VAL A 55 19.00 5.16 -2.04
CA VAL A 55 18.23 3.96 -2.36
C VAL A 55 17.71 4.06 -3.80
N PRO A 56 18.27 3.32 -4.76
CA PRO A 56 17.86 3.41 -6.16
C PRO A 56 16.48 2.77 -6.35
N VAL A 57 15.62 3.42 -7.16
CA VAL A 57 14.28 2.92 -7.50
C VAL A 57 14.24 2.62 -9.01
N ARG A 58 14.35 1.34 -9.38
CA ARG A 58 14.24 0.82 -10.76
C ARG A 58 13.00 -0.03 -10.97
N SER A 59 12.34 -0.41 -9.88
CA SER A 59 11.11 -1.21 -9.89
C SER A 59 10.22 -0.82 -8.73
N ILE A 60 8.93 -0.60 -9.04
CA ILE A 60 7.91 -0.19 -8.09
C ILE A 60 6.79 -1.22 -8.12
N LEU A 61 6.43 -1.77 -6.96
CA LEU A 61 5.22 -2.55 -6.76
C LEU A 61 4.22 -1.72 -5.98
N ASP A 62 3.06 -1.45 -6.57
CA ASP A 62 1.95 -0.78 -5.91
C ASP A 62 0.83 -1.78 -5.64
N VAL A 63 0.55 -2.05 -4.37
CA VAL A 63 -0.40 -3.06 -3.92
C VAL A 63 -1.67 -2.38 -3.41
N GLY A 64 -2.78 -2.61 -4.11
CA GLY A 64 -4.01 -1.84 -3.99
C GLY A 64 -3.89 -0.53 -4.75
N CYS A 65 -3.41 -0.62 -6.01
CA CYS A 65 -3.06 0.55 -6.82
C CYS A 65 -4.29 1.39 -7.26
N GLY A 66 -5.50 0.92 -7.01
CA GLY A 66 -6.74 1.65 -7.26
C GLY A 66 -6.83 2.19 -8.69
N VAL A 67 -7.11 3.48 -8.81
CA VAL A 67 -7.22 4.18 -10.10
C VAL A 67 -5.86 4.56 -10.72
N GLY A 68 -4.74 4.23 -10.09
CA GLY A 68 -3.40 4.41 -10.64
C GLY A 68 -2.75 5.77 -10.40
N ASN A 69 -3.13 6.48 -9.34
CA ASN A 69 -2.54 7.77 -8.99
C ASN A 69 -1.01 7.66 -8.80
N TRP A 70 -0.55 6.63 -8.10
CA TRP A 70 0.89 6.35 -7.94
C TRP A 70 1.57 6.06 -9.28
N GLN A 71 0.95 5.32 -10.20
CA GLN A 71 1.53 5.09 -11.52
C GLN A 71 1.77 6.39 -12.27
N THR A 72 0.77 7.30 -12.25
CA THR A 72 0.86 8.59 -12.93
C THR A 72 2.06 9.37 -12.42
N VAL A 73 2.20 9.51 -11.11
CA VAL A 73 3.30 10.28 -10.49
C VAL A 73 4.64 9.57 -10.60
N SER A 74 4.66 8.23 -10.52
CA SER A 74 5.89 7.45 -10.65
C SER A 74 6.58 7.64 -12.01
N LYS A 75 5.83 7.84 -13.08
CA LYS A 75 6.39 8.12 -14.41
C LYS A 75 7.16 9.43 -14.47
N GLU A 76 6.79 10.39 -13.63
CA GLU A 76 7.46 11.70 -13.53
C GLU A 76 8.71 11.61 -12.66
N LEU A 77 8.59 10.98 -11.48
CA LEU A 77 9.67 10.94 -10.47
C LEU A 77 10.73 9.88 -10.75
N TRP A 78 10.33 8.74 -11.33
CA TRP A 78 11.21 7.63 -11.66
C TRP A 78 10.97 7.14 -13.09
N PRO A 79 11.30 7.96 -14.11
CA PRO A 79 10.96 7.66 -15.52
C PRO A 79 11.58 6.37 -16.04
N GLN A 80 12.65 5.87 -15.40
CA GLN A 80 13.32 4.62 -15.76
C GLN A 80 12.83 3.41 -14.93
N ALA A 81 11.98 3.63 -13.93
CA ALA A 81 11.47 2.56 -13.11
C ALA A 81 10.33 1.80 -13.80
N ARG A 82 10.37 0.49 -13.69
CA ARG A 82 9.24 -0.34 -14.11
C ARG A 82 8.19 -0.42 -13.01
N TYR A 83 6.98 0.01 -13.33
CA TYR A 83 5.84 -0.01 -12.41
C TYR A 83 5.02 -1.29 -12.58
N TYR A 84 4.57 -1.85 -11.44
CA TYR A 84 3.73 -3.04 -11.34
C TYR A 84 2.55 -2.74 -10.42
N GLY A 85 1.37 -2.53 -11.00
CA GLY A 85 0.12 -2.34 -10.27
C GLY A 85 -0.56 -3.68 -9.97
N VAL A 86 -0.92 -3.88 -8.72
CA VAL A 86 -1.73 -5.02 -8.26
C VAL A 86 -2.97 -4.49 -7.57
N GLU A 87 -4.13 -4.98 -8.00
CA GLU A 87 -5.42 -4.53 -7.48
C GLU A 87 -6.31 -5.74 -7.15
N TYR A 88 -7.11 -5.60 -6.10
CA TYR A 88 -8.06 -6.62 -5.69
C TYR A 88 -9.36 -6.54 -6.50
N SER A 89 -9.84 -5.34 -6.80
CA SER A 89 -11.06 -5.08 -7.54
C SER A 89 -10.97 -5.60 -8.98
N GLU A 90 -11.82 -6.56 -9.32
CA GLU A 90 -11.94 -7.05 -10.70
C GLU A 90 -12.36 -5.95 -11.67
N HIS A 91 -13.20 -4.99 -11.19
CA HIS A 91 -13.66 -3.85 -11.96
C HIS A 91 -12.48 -2.99 -12.42
N LEU A 92 -11.61 -2.56 -11.48
CA LEU A 92 -10.43 -1.75 -11.82
C LEU A 92 -9.38 -2.54 -12.61
N CYS A 93 -9.21 -3.82 -12.32
CA CYS A 93 -8.30 -4.66 -13.10
C CYS A 93 -8.71 -4.71 -14.58
N LYS A 94 -10.00 -4.81 -14.87
CA LYS A 94 -10.52 -4.77 -16.25
C LYS A 94 -10.38 -3.38 -16.89
N GLN A 95 -10.65 -2.33 -16.12
CA GLN A 95 -10.63 -0.95 -16.61
C GLN A 95 -9.21 -0.46 -16.92
N PHE A 96 -8.23 -0.77 -16.06
CA PHE A 96 -6.87 -0.22 -16.13
C PHE A 96 -5.80 -1.25 -16.54
N GLY A 97 -6.17 -2.52 -16.68
CA GLY A 97 -5.23 -3.59 -17.04
C GLY A 97 -4.29 -4.01 -15.90
N TRP A 98 -4.72 -3.82 -14.64
CA TRP A 98 -3.94 -4.22 -13.47
C TRP A 98 -3.84 -5.74 -13.32
N GLN A 99 -2.76 -6.20 -12.68
CA GLN A 99 -2.67 -7.58 -12.25
C GLN A 99 -3.62 -7.81 -11.07
N GLN A 100 -4.63 -8.65 -11.25
CA GLN A 100 -5.52 -9.01 -10.14
C GLN A 100 -4.78 -9.82 -9.09
N GLY A 101 -4.89 -9.37 -7.82
CA GLY A 101 -4.25 -10.02 -6.69
C GLY A 101 -4.57 -9.36 -5.35
N SER A 102 -4.23 -10.05 -4.26
CA SER A 102 -4.36 -9.52 -2.90
C SER A 102 -2.99 -9.49 -2.22
N VAL A 103 -2.76 -8.49 -1.38
CA VAL A 103 -1.57 -8.37 -0.55
C VAL A 103 -1.33 -9.60 0.34
N THR A 104 -2.39 -10.36 0.65
CA THR A 104 -2.31 -11.54 1.52
C THR A 104 -1.81 -12.80 0.81
N ASN A 105 -2.02 -12.93 -0.51
CA ASN A 105 -1.78 -14.19 -1.23
C ASN A 105 -1.14 -14.03 -2.62
N LEU A 106 -0.68 -12.84 -3.00
CA LEU A 106 -0.02 -12.61 -4.28
C LEU A 106 1.28 -13.43 -4.37
N ASN A 107 1.38 -14.26 -5.39
CA ASN A 107 2.65 -14.84 -5.81
C ASN A 107 3.33 -13.90 -6.81
N ALA A 108 4.06 -12.89 -6.30
CA ALA A 108 4.68 -11.85 -7.12
C ALA A 108 5.60 -12.42 -8.20
N LYS A 109 6.41 -13.45 -7.88
CA LYS A 109 7.29 -14.09 -8.86
C LYS A 109 6.52 -14.73 -10.01
N ALA A 110 5.44 -15.45 -9.72
CA ALA A 110 4.66 -16.11 -10.75
C ALA A 110 3.81 -15.15 -11.58
N LYS A 111 3.26 -14.10 -10.93
CA LYS A 111 2.33 -13.16 -11.57
C LYS A 111 3.03 -11.98 -12.24
N LEU A 112 4.13 -11.50 -11.65
CA LEU A 112 4.83 -10.29 -12.09
C LEU A 112 6.24 -10.56 -12.64
N GLY A 113 6.69 -11.83 -12.60
CA GLY A 113 8.03 -12.22 -13.02
C GLY A 113 9.16 -11.81 -12.08
N ARG A 114 8.83 -11.20 -10.92
CA ARG A 114 9.79 -10.73 -9.91
C ARG A 114 9.36 -11.16 -8.51
N ALA A 115 10.36 -11.44 -7.67
CA ALA A 115 10.12 -11.81 -6.27
C ALA A 115 10.17 -10.60 -5.32
N SER A 116 10.86 -9.52 -5.71
CA SER A 116 11.07 -8.32 -4.91
C SER A 116 11.26 -7.06 -5.77
N PHE A 117 11.14 -5.90 -5.14
CA PHE A 117 11.09 -4.59 -5.78
C PHE A 117 11.89 -3.58 -4.95
N ASP A 118 12.40 -2.54 -5.61
CA ASP A 118 13.16 -1.49 -4.96
C ASP A 118 12.28 -0.59 -4.09
N LEU A 119 11.07 -0.28 -4.56
CA LEU A 119 10.03 0.40 -3.79
C LEU A 119 8.74 -0.42 -3.83
N VAL A 120 8.17 -0.68 -2.66
CA VAL A 120 6.81 -1.22 -2.52
C VAL A 120 5.92 -0.13 -1.93
N VAL A 121 4.76 0.10 -2.53
CA VAL A 121 3.73 1.00 -2.05
C VAL A 121 2.54 0.18 -1.58
N CYS A 122 2.00 0.51 -0.41
CA CYS A 122 0.76 -0.05 0.11
C CYS A 122 0.03 1.06 0.88
N GLN A 123 -0.83 1.79 0.18
CA GLN A 123 -1.57 2.92 0.73
C GLN A 123 -3.06 2.60 0.82
N GLY A 124 -3.64 2.79 2.01
CA GLY A 124 -5.08 2.67 2.20
C GLY A 124 -5.64 1.23 2.09
N VAL A 125 -4.82 0.18 2.24
CA VAL A 125 -5.23 -1.22 2.01
C VAL A 125 -5.43 -1.99 3.30
N LEU A 126 -4.51 -1.87 4.26
CA LEU A 126 -4.45 -2.79 5.40
C LEU A 126 -5.60 -2.60 6.40
N GLN A 127 -6.27 -1.46 6.39
CA GLN A 127 -7.45 -1.22 7.22
C GLN A 127 -8.66 -2.10 6.84
N TYR A 128 -8.73 -2.59 5.59
CA TYR A 128 -9.80 -3.49 5.13
C TYR A 128 -9.57 -4.96 5.48
N LEU A 129 -8.43 -5.30 6.06
CA LEU A 129 -8.05 -6.67 6.41
C LEU A 129 -8.26 -6.90 7.91
N ASP A 130 -8.70 -8.09 8.30
CA ASP A 130 -8.68 -8.49 9.71
C ASP A 130 -7.23 -8.62 10.24
N ASP A 131 -7.05 -8.80 11.56
CA ASP A 131 -5.72 -8.83 12.19
C ASP A 131 -4.82 -9.93 11.66
N ARG A 132 -5.39 -11.09 11.31
CA ARG A 132 -4.65 -12.24 10.77
C ARG A 132 -4.18 -11.94 9.34
N ALA A 133 -5.09 -11.43 8.51
CA ALA A 133 -4.81 -11.06 7.14
C ALA A 133 -3.81 -9.89 7.06
N ALA A 134 -3.97 -8.86 7.90
CA ALA A 134 -3.04 -7.75 8.00
C ALA A 134 -1.63 -8.20 8.42
N ALA A 135 -1.52 -9.11 9.40
CA ALA A 135 -0.23 -9.66 9.79
C ALA A 135 0.43 -10.49 8.67
N ALA A 136 -0.36 -11.23 7.87
CA ALA A 136 0.14 -11.94 6.69
C ALA A 136 0.58 -10.97 5.59
N ALA A 137 -0.20 -9.91 5.36
CA ALA A 137 0.12 -8.85 4.41
C ALA A 137 1.46 -8.18 4.73
N LEU A 138 1.70 -7.81 6.00
CA LEU A 138 2.96 -7.20 6.44
C LEU A 138 4.18 -8.11 6.18
N LYS A 139 4.04 -9.43 6.36
CA LYS A 139 5.10 -10.40 6.01
C LYS A 139 5.37 -10.43 4.50
N ASN A 140 4.31 -10.34 3.68
CA ASN A 140 4.46 -10.32 2.23
C ASN A 140 5.09 -9.01 1.76
N LEU A 141 4.65 -7.86 2.28
CA LEU A 141 5.27 -6.55 2.00
C LEU A 141 6.76 -6.56 2.34
N ALA A 142 7.14 -7.11 3.50
CA ALA A 142 8.54 -7.26 3.88
C ALA A 142 9.33 -8.17 2.91
N LYS A 143 8.72 -9.25 2.44
CA LYS A 143 9.34 -10.15 1.47
C LYS A 143 9.57 -9.46 0.12
N TRP A 144 8.64 -8.60 -0.30
CA TRP A 144 8.70 -7.95 -1.61
C TRP A 144 9.56 -6.68 -1.64
N SER A 145 9.89 -6.07 -0.50
CA SER A 145 10.64 -4.82 -0.42
C SER A 145 12.13 -5.06 -0.25
N ASP A 146 12.94 -4.82 -1.28
CA ASP A 146 14.39 -4.85 -1.18
C ASP A 146 14.99 -3.49 -0.78
N GLY A 147 14.46 -2.39 -1.30
CA GLY A 147 14.90 -1.03 -0.97
C GLY A 147 14.04 -0.39 0.12
N ALA A 148 12.81 -0.05 -0.20
CA ALA A 148 11.90 0.63 0.73
C ALA A 148 10.46 0.14 0.60
N LEU A 149 9.68 0.35 1.68
CA LEU A 149 8.24 0.25 1.72
C LEU A 149 7.67 1.62 2.09
N TYR A 150 6.73 2.14 1.28
CA TYR A 150 5.81 3.16 1.73
C TYR A 150 4.52 2.48 2.21
N LEU A 151 4.17 2.69 3.47
CA LEU A 151 2.96 2.12 4.07
C LEU A 151 2.12 3.21 4.71
N GLU A 152 0.86 3.29 4.29
CA GLU A 152 -0.17 4.06 4.96
C GLU A 152 -1.37 3.16 5.26
N ALA A 153 -1.86 3.24 6.47
CA ALA A 153 -3.07 2.57 6.90
C ALA A 153 -3.77 3.41 7.97
N LEU A 154 -5.09 3.52 7.88
CA LEU A 154 -5.89 4.25 8.85
C LEU A 154 -5.76 3.60 10.23
N THR A 155 -5.20 4.35 11.20
CA THR A 155 -5.04 3.87 12.57
C THR A 155 -6.18 4.33 13.47
N LYS A 156 -6.28 3.75 14.67
CA LYS A 156 -7.22 4.22 15.71
C LYS A 156 -7.00 5.69 16.08
N LYS A 157 -5.74 6.15 16.04
CA LYS A 157 -5.42 7.55 16.33
C LYS A 157 -5.87 8.45 15.20
N ASP A 158 -5.58 8.07 13.94
CA ASP A 158 -5.95 8.85 12.76
C ASP A 158 -7.47 8.96 12.63
N TRP A 159 -8.20 7.87 12.84
CA TRP A 159 -9.66 7.87 12.87
C TRP A 159 -10.23 8.88 13.86
N ARG A 160 -9.63 8.98 15.05
CA ARG A 160 -10.11 9.87 16.11
C ARG A 160 -9.69 11.32 15.94
N GLU A 161 -8.48 11.56 15.41
CA GLU A 161 -7.81 12.87 15.49
C GLU A 161 -7.57 13.54 14.12
N ASN A 162 -7.49 12.77 13.04
CA ASN A 162 -6.94 13.26 11.77
C ASN A 162 -7.89 13.10 10.59
N CYS A 163 -8.92 12.26 10.65
CA CYS A 163 -9.79 12.04 9.51
C CYS A 163 -11.19 12.63 9.68
N ASP A 164 -11.76 13.07 8.59
CA ASP A 164 -13.18 13.42 8.50
C ASP A 164 -14.02 12.14 8.37
N GLN A 165 -14.65 11.74 9.48
CA GLN A 165 -15.45 10.51 9.54
C GLN A 165 -16.74 10.59 8.68
N SER A 166 -17.15 11.77 8.23
CA SER A 166 -18.36 11.93 7.41
C SER A 166 -18.14 11.49 5.96
N VAL A 167 -16.88 11.52 5.49
CA VAL A 167 -16.49 11.15 4.12
C VAL A 167 -15.53 9.96 4.05
N THR A 168 -15.03 9.50 5.20
CA THR A 168 -14.12 8.35 5.26
C THR A 168 -14.91 7.05 5.43
N ASP A 169 -14.53 6.00 4.68
CA ASP A 169 -15.12 4.67 4.83
C ASP A 169 -14.88 4.12 6.24
N GLY A 170 -15.97 3.83 6.96
CA GLY A 170 -15.95 3.33 8.34
C GLY A 170 -15.98 1.81 8.46
N ASP A 171 -16.14 1.06 7.36
CA ASP A 171 -16.13 -0.43 7.38
C ASP A 171 -14.67 -0.95 7.38
N VAL A 172 -13.95 -0.63 8.44
CA VAL A 172 -12.50 -0.85 8.56
C VAL A 172 -12.10 -1.48 9.90
N HIS A 173 -10.98 -2.20 9.91
CA HIS A 173 -10.33 -2.77 11.09
C HIS A 173 -9.25 -1.82 11.61
N LEU A 174 -9.61 -0.92 12.51
CA LEU A 174 -8.69 0.06 13.08
C LEU A 174 -7.68 -0.57 14.04
N ARG A 175 -6.39 -0.25 13.87
CA ARG A 175 -5.27 -0.72 14.70
C ARG A 175 -4.45 0.45 15.22
N SER A 176 -3.63 0.18 16.25
CA SER A 176 -2.61 1.15 16.67
C SER A 176 -1.44 1.19 15.69
N GLY A 177 -0.73 2.32 15.63
CA GLY A 177 0.51 2.42 14.85
C GLY A 177 1.57 1.38 15.29
N SER A 178 1.62 1.05 16.61
CA SER A 178 2.52 0.03 17.15
C SER A 178 2.27 -1.36 16.54
N PHE A 179 1.01 -1.73 16.22
CA PHE A 179 0.72 -3.00 15.55
C PHE A 179 1.52 -3.17 14.27
N TYR A 180 1.67 -2.11 13.50
CA TYR A 180 2.42 -2.09 12.23
C TYR A 180 3.93 -2.05 12.50
N ARG A 181 4.40 -1.09 13.31
CA ARG A 181 5.83 -0.88 13.60
C ARG A 181 6.52 -2.09 14.22
N GLU A 182 5.91 -2.73 15.21
CA GLU A 182 6.45 -3.94 15.84
C GLU A 182 6.65 -5.10 14.85
N ARG A 183 5.75 -5.26 13.88
CA ARG A 183 5.83 -6.32 12.87
C ARG A 183 6.83 -5.99 11.77
N LEU A 184 6.93 -4.73 11.38
CA LEU A 184 7.88 -4.28 10.36
C LEU A 184 9.30 -4.14 10.90
N GLY A 185 9.51 -3.78 12.16
CA GLY A 185 10.82 -3.51 12.75
C GLY A 185 11.84 -4.64 12.65
N LYS A 186 11.37 -5.90 12.46
CA LYS A 186 12.24 -7.05 12.18
C LYS A 186 12.90 -7.00 10.80
N HIS A 187 12.29 -6.30 9.86
CA HIS A 187 12.68 -6.29 8.44
C HIS A 187 13.10 -4.90 7.96
N PHE A 188 12.63 -3.86 8.64
CA PHE A 188 12.81 -2.48 8.24
C PHE A 188 13.36 -1.63 9.38
N GLN A 189 13.89 -0.46 9.01
CA GLN A 189 14.08 0.69 9.86
C GLN A 189 12.94 1.67 9.56
N ASP A 190 12.24 2.14 10.59
CA ASP A 190 11.19 3.16 10.45
C ASP A 190 11.87 4.52 10.24
N CYS A 191 11.61 5.16 9.11
CA CYS A 191 12.20 6.43 8.71
C CYS A 191 11.25 7.61 8.93
N GLY A 192 10.08 7.36 9.52
CA GLY A 192 9.01 8.35 9.62
C GLY A 192 8.24 8.57 8.32
N GLY A 193 7.14 9.33 8.39
CA GLY A 193 6.33 9.68 7.22
C GLY A 193 5.75 8.50 6.44
N GLY A 194 5.64 7.31 7.05
CA GLY A 194 5.19 6.09 6.37
C GLY A 194 6.28 5.39 5.55
N VAL A 195 7.53 5.88 5.58
CA VAL A 195 8.67 5.30 4.86
C VAL A 195 9.41 4.33 5.76
N PHE A 196 9.62 3.12 5.28
CA PHE A 196 10.34 2.05 5.96
C PHE A 196 11.46 1.55 5.06
N CYS A 197 12.72 1.78 5.45
CA CYS A 197 13.88 1.29 4.70
C CYS A 197 14.16 -0.18 5.02
N SER A 198 14.24 -1.02 4.00
CA SER A 198 14.56 -2.42 4.15
C SER A 198 15.96 -2.59 4.75
N ARG A 199 16.10 -3.42 5.78
CA ARG A 199 17.43 -3.77 6.31
C ARG A 199 18.33 -4.43 5.26
N ARG A 200 17.74 -4.98 4.18
CA ARG A 200 18.48 -5.51 3.02
C ARG A 200 19.13 -4.44 2.17
N ALA A 201 18.60 -3.22 2.19
CA ALA A 201 19.19 -2.09 1.45
C ALA A 201 20.53 -1.64 2.03
N GLY A 202 20.84 -2.00 3.29
CA GLY A 202 22.11 -1.64 3.93
C GLY A 202 22.27 -0.14 4.19
N VAL A 203 21.17 0.60 4.24
CA VAL A 203 21.19 2.06 4.50
C VAL A 203 21.61 2.32 5.95
N ALA A 204 22.55 3.20 6.15
CA ALA A 204 22.89 3.73 7.46
C ALA A 204 22.06 4.98 7.74
N LEU A 205 21.22 4.92 8.78
CA LEU A 205 20.48 6.08 9.27
C LEU A 205 21.20 6.68 10.49
N PHE A 206 21.23 8.00 10.57
CA PHE A 206 21.63 8.67 11.80
C PHE A 206 20.54 8.50 12.87
N GLU A 207 20.90 8.68 14.14
CA GLU A 207 20.03 8.40 15.28
C GLU A 207 18.66 9.10 15.21
N LEU A 208 18.61 10.31 14.66
CA LEU A 208 17.35 11.08 14.53
C LEU A 208 16.62 10.86 13.19
N GLU A 209 17.13 10.03 12.30
CA GLU A 209 16.51 9.72 11.01
C GLU A 209 15.63 8.49 11.04
N GLY A 210 15.73 7.68 12.08
CA GLY A 210 14.94 6.45 12.23
C GLY A 210 14.80 5.99 13.68
N GLU A 211 13.75 5.22 13.94
CA GLU A 211 13.47 4.54 15.22
C GLU A 211 13.85 3.06 15.20
#